data_a1daa0f7ba2fa9fecfc39dc5bd5af5ee
#
_entry.id   a1daa0f7ba2fa9fecfc39dc5bd5af5ee
#
_cell.length_a   1.000
_cell.length_b   1.000
_cell.length_c   1.000
_cell.angle_alpha   90.00
_cell.angle_beta   90.00
_cell.angle_gamma   90.00
#
_symmetry.space_group_name_H-M   'P 1'
#
loop_
_entity.id
_entity.type
_entity.pdbx_description
1 polymer ?
#
loop_
_entity_poly.entity_id
_entity_poly.type
_entity_poly.pdbx_seq_one_letter_code
_entity_poly.pdbx_strand_id
1 'polypeptide(L)'
;MNRVIAASLVCIASAASAQQGDGTNVSIPSTIFKPAKVEATPARIAALKAPPGFSVTAYATGLKNARILAVAPNGDVYLSRRDQGDVLLLRDTNGDGKADGAPVTVASRAGAHGLAIRDNKLYLVTVKELFVADILGDGRLGELKLLVGDLPDSGQHPNRTIAFGPDGMLYLSVGSTCNVCNESNPENATILRITPDGQQRTIFATGLRNTIGFGWQPQTGELWGFDHGIDFLGDEQQKEEVNKIELGKMYGWPHVSGPGDIYPQSTPVGDITKEQWKARSTPMVIGWNAHAAPMQMVFYTGAAFPQEYRGDAFVTMRGSWNRAKPSGYEIVRVRFTNGQATAIEPFVTGFLTDGGKTHIARPVGLAMAKDGALLMADDANGVIYRVAYNGPAARPSSVLGAAPAGPMEQQAAKGTRVPLAMVRPETQASAQGKLAVTSTAFKHNGAMPMKYSEYADGISPALAWTAVPNAQSYAIVMEDPDAKPQLPFVHWVAWNIPANVTSLPDGVQEQPRLTEPEGVLQGRNTRGSTGYYGPRPPAGEAAHRYHFQVFALDAKLDVPFGADRDQVLAAMQGHVIGKGEIVGKYAQSQKPPK
;
A
#
# COMPACT_ATOMS: atom_id res chain seq x y z
N MET A 1 55.21 -9.80 -52.99
CA MET A 1 54.59 -8.49 -52.61
C MET A 1 53.15 -8.74 -52.23
N ASN A 2 52.91 -9.09 -50.96
CA ASN A 2 51.57 -9.32 -50.41
C ASN A 2 51.13 -8.06 -49.70
N ARG A 3 50.07 -7.42 -50.18
CA ARG A 3 49.40 -6.31 -49.49
C ARG A 3 48.36 -6.91 -48.53
N VAL A 4 48.58 -6.73 -47.25
CA VAL A 4 47.58 -7.00 -46.21
C VAL A 4 46.65 -5.77 -46.14
N ILE A 5 45.40 -5.95 -46.43
CA ILE A 5 44.31 -4.96 -46.26
C ILE A 5 43.83 -5.14 -44.83
N ALA A 6 44.11 -4.17 -43.96
CA ALA A 6 43.55 -4.09 -42.62
C ALA A 6 42.11 -3.51 -42.74
N ALA A 7 41.12 -4.34 -42.47
CA ALA A 7 39.74 -3.90 -42.34
C ALA A 7 39.53 -3.33 -40.93
N SER A 8 39.38 -2.01 -40.85
CA SER A 8 38.96 -1.34 -39.59
C SER A 8 37.46 -1.59 -39.35
N LEU A 9 37.16 -2.39 -38.34
CA LEU A 9 35.79 -2.54 -37.83
C LEU A 9 35.42 -1.25 -37.09
N VAL A 10 34.61 -0.40 -37.73
CA VAL A 10 33.91 0.69 -37.04
C VAL A 10 32.77 0.09 -36.26
N CYS A 11 32.90 -0.06 -34.95
CA CYS A 11 31.80 -0.32 -34.05
C CYS A 11 30.91 0.93 -34.02
N ILE A 12 29.83 0.90 -34.81
CA ILE A 12 28.74 1.85 -34.64
C ILE A 12 28.01 1.44 -33.34
N ALA A 13 28.34 2.15 -32.26
CA ALA A 13 27.50 2.11 -31.06
C ALA A 13 26.15 2.69 -31.45
N SER A 14 25.16 1.83 -31.65
CA SER A 14 23.75 2.25 -31.75
C SER A 14 23.39 2.89 -30.39
N ALA A 15 23.43 4.20 -30.35
CA ALA A 15 22.73 4.95 -29.31
C ALA A 15 21.26 4.53 -29.39
N ALA A 16 20.79 3.81 -28.39
CA ALA A 16 19.37 3.61 -28.21
C ALA A 16 18.77 5.01 -28.05
N SER A 17 18.18 5.53 -29.12
CA SER A 17 17.36 6.75 -29.06
C SER A 17 16.21 6.42 -28.11
N ALA A 18 16.30 6.94 -26.88
CA ALA A 18 15.12 7.03 -26.02
C ALA A 18 14.04 7.69 -26.86
N GLN A 19 12.90 7.01 -26.99
CA GLN A 19 11.77 7.51 -27.75
C GLN A 19 11.35 8.85 -27.13
N GLN A 20 11.78 9.94 -27.76
CA GLN A 20 11.32 11.28 -27.40
C GLN A 20 9.87 11.37 -27.87
N GLY A 21 9.00 11.94 -27.03
CA GLY A 21 7.61 12.19 -27.39
C GLY A 21 7.50 13.06 -28.65
N ASP A 22 6.32 13.11 -29.22
CA ASP A 22 5.98 13.77 -30.47
C ASP A 22 6.58 15.18 -30.60
N GLY A 23 7.62 15.27 -31.38
CA GLY A 23 8.18 16.39 -32.06
C GLY A 23 7.91 17.81 -31.59
N THR A 24 8.39 18.19 -30.40
CA THR A 24 8.72 19.59 -30.15
C THR A 24 10.22 19.74 -30.32
N ASN A 25 10.66 20.70 -31.13
CA ASN A 25 12.08 21.02 -31.34
C ASN A 25 12.72 21.72 -30.15
N VAL A 26 12.38 21.33 -28.93
CA VAL A 26 12.92 21.89 -27.69
C VAL A 26 14.12 21.06 -27.28
N SER A 27 15.34 21.64 -27.44
CA SER A 27 16.55 21.08 -26.89
C SER A 27 16.75 21.58 -25.46
N ILE A 28 16.68 20.67 -24.50
CA ILE A 28 16.96 20.97 -23.10
C ILE A 28 18.29 20.32 -22.73
N PRO A 29 19.31 21.08 -22.29
CA PRO A 29 20.58 20.51 -21.87
C PRO A 29 20.41 19.50 -20.74
N SER A 30 20.95 18.33 -20.89
CA SER A 30 20.98 17.29 -19.88
C SER A 30 22.37 16.72 -19.73
N THR A 31 22.77 16.45 -18.50
CA THR A 31 24.08 15.87 -18.18
C THR A 31 23.92 14.38 -17.90
N ILE A 32 24.73 13.54 -18.55
CA ILE A 32 24.81 12.13 -18.19
C ILE A 32 26.03 11.93 -17.32
N PHE A 33 25.81 11.65 -16.05
CA PHE A 33 26.87 11.32 -15.11
C PHE A 33 26.41 10.17 -14.21
N LYS A 34 27.18 9.08 -14.24
CA LYS A 34 26.91 7.87 -13.45
C LYS A 34 28.04 7.69 -12.43
N PRO A 35 27.81 7.96 -11.13
CA PRO A 35 28.79 7.65 -10.10
C PRO A 35 29.27 6.20 -10.22
N ALA A 36 30.59 5.99 -10.12
CA ALA A 36 31.15 4.65 -10.24
C ALA A 36 30.84 3.82 -8.98
N LYS A 37 30.50 2.55 -9.18
CA LYS A 37 30.29 1.63 -8.06
C LYS A 37 31.64 1.31 -7.37
N VAL A 38 31.66 1.39 -6.04
CA VAL A 38 32.74 0.90 -5.19
C VAL A 38 32.18 -0.09 -4.16
N GLU A 39 33.02 -0.95 -3.63
CA GLU A 39 32.62 -1.98 -2.67
C GLU A 39 32.05 -1.38 -1.37
N ALA A 40 30.99 -1.98 -0.84
CA ALA A 40 30.39 -1.65 0.45
C ALA A 40 31.14 -2.36 1.59
N THR A 41 32.37 -1.92 1.86
CA THR A 41 33.18 -2.48 2.95
C THR A 41 32.58 -2.16 4.31
N PRO A 42 32.86 -2.95 5.38
CA PRO A 42 32.40 -2.66 6.73
C PRO A 42 32.74 -1.24 7.19
N ALA A 43 33.93 -0.73 6.86
CA ALA A 43 34.33 0.63 7.21
C ALA A 43 33.48 1.69 6.50
N ARG A 44 33.12 1.50 5.24
CA ARG A 44 32.24 2.41 4.51
C ARG A 44 30.80 2.36 5.00
N ILE A 45 30.32 1.16 5.38
CA ILE A 45 28.99 1.01 6.00
C ILE A 45 28.95 1.74 7.35
N ALA A 46 29.98 1.61 8.18
CA ALA A 46 30.08 2.30 9.46
C ALA A 46 30.21 3.84 9.33
N ALA A 47 30.61 4.34 8.15
CA ALA A 47 30.69 5.78 7.87
C ALA A 47 29.35 6.39 7.38
N LEU A 48 28.30 5.60 7.18
CA LEU A 48 26.98 6.09 6.83
C LEU A 48 26.44 7.00 7.95
N LYS A 49 25.69 8.01 7.57
CA LYS A 49 25.14 9.02 8.49
C LYS A 49 23.65 8.80 8.66
N ALA A 50 23.21 8.76 9.90
CA ALA A 50 21.82 8.71 10.31
C ALA A 50 21.59 9.72 11.46
N PRO A 51 20.35 10.09 11.80
CA PRO A 51 20.07 10.95 12.94
C PRO A 51 20.62 10.39 14.27
N PRO A 52 20.81 11.24 15.30
CA PRO A 52 21.29 10.79 16.61
C PRO A 52 20.45 9.64 17.17
N GLY A 53 21.12 8.64 17.73
CA GLY A 53 20.49 7.44 18.28
C GLY A 53 20.25 6.32 17.27
N PHE A 54 20.39 6.57 15.98
CA PHE A 54 20.29 5.54 14.95
C PHE A 54 21.66 4.96 14.60
N SER A 55 21.67 3.69 14.20
CA SER A 55 22.83 3.00 13.65
C SER A 55 22.48 2.31 12.34
N VAL A 56 23.47 2.19 11.45
CA VAL A 56 23.34 1.47 10.18
C VAL A 56 24.34 0.32 10.16
N THR A 57 23.85 -0.89 9.95
CA THR A 57 24.66 -2.12 9.88
C THR A 57 24.28 -2.93 8.64
N ALA A 58 25.10 -3.93 8.28
CA ALA A 58 24.71 -4.91 7.27
C ALA A 58 23.85 -6.01 7.93
N TYR A 59 22.65 -6.23 7.38
CA TYR A 59 21.79 -7.37 7.71
C TYR A 59 22.19 -8.63 6.93
N ALA A 60 22.46 -8.46 5.62
CA ALA A 60 22.94 -9.53 4.74
C ALA A 60 23.76 -8.95 3.60
N THR A 61 24.68 -9.74 3.03
CA THR A 61 25.59 -9.34 1.94
C THR A 61 25.64 -10.39 0.83
N GLY A 62 26.22 -10.06 -0.32
CA GLY A 62 26.44 -11.01 -1.42
C GLY A 62 25.18 -11.41 -2.20
N LEU A 63 24.08 -10.66 -2.07
CA LEU A 63 22.76 -11.05 -2.57
C LEU A 63 22.55 -10.80 -4.07
N LYS A 64 23.40 -10.05 -4.74
CA LYS A 64 23.31 -9.66 -6.15
C LYS A 64 21.92 -9.11 -6.52
N ASN A 65 21.83 -7.92 -7.09
CA ASN A 65 20.58 -7.30 -7.56
C ASN A 65 19.42 -7.39 -6.56
N ALA A 66 19.67 -7.08 -5.28
CA ALA A 66 18.65 -7.08 -4.24
C ALA A 66 17.62 -5.96 -4.50
N ARG A 67 16.32 -6.30 -4.65
CA ARG A 67 15.29 -5.36 -5.08
C ARG A 67 14.25 -5.11 -3.98
N ILE A 68 13.10 -5.71 -4.04
CA ILE A 68 11.98 -5.44 -3.14
C ILE A 68 12.02 -6.36 -1.93
N LEU A 69 11.71 -5.81 -0.77
CA LEU A 69 11.63 -6.52 0.50
C LEU A 69 10.16 -6.68 0.95
N ALA A 70 9.85 -7.84 1.50
CA ALA A 70 8.64 -8.09 2.26
C ALA A 70 9.00 -8.88 3.53
N VAL A 71 8.46 -8.47 4.67
CA VAL A 71 8.73 -9.11 5.98
C VAL A 71 7.47 -9.77 6.48
N ALA A 72 7.55 -11.06 6.78
CA ALA A 72 6.45 -11.81 7.34
C ALA A 72 6.28 -11.53 8.86
N PRO A 73 5.11 -11.78 9.43
CA PRO A 73 4.86 -11.53 10.87
C PRO A 73 5.81 -12.30 11.81
N ASN A 74 6.31 -13.46 11.40
CA ASN A 74 7.30 -14.24 12.17
C ASN A 74 8.71 -13.63 12.11
N GLY A 75 8.98 -12.67 11.21
CA GLY A 75 10.27 -12.02 11.00
C GLY A 75 11.04 -12.53 9.78
N ASP A 76 10.54 -13.54 9.07
CA ASP A 76 11.14 -14.01 7.82
C ASP A 76 11.15 -12.88 6.78
N VAL A 77 12.30 -12.69 6.11
CA VAL A 77 12.50 -11.62 5.12
C VAL A 77 12.55 -12.25 3.73
N TYR A 78 11.64 -11.82 2.87
CA TYR A 78 11.62 -12.20 1.45
C TYR A 78 12.19 -11.07 0.61
N LEU A 79 13.10 -11.43 -0.29
CA LEU A 79 13.81 -10.50 -1.17
C LEU A 79 13.64 -10.92 -2.62
N SER A 80 13.06 -10.07 -3.46
CA SER A 80 13.08 -10.29 -4.91
C SER A 80 14.40 -9.86 -5.52
N ARG A 81 14.87 -10.62 -6.54
CA ARG A 81 16.05 -10.29 -7.33
C ARG A 81 15.67 -10.34 -8.82
N ARG A 82 15.34 -9.18 -9.37
CA ARG A 82 14.77 -9.08 -10.72
C ARG A 82 15.65 -9.68 -11.79
N ASP A 83 16.96 -9.35 -11.78
CA ASP A 83 17.89 -9.78 -12.82
C ASP A 83 18.32 -11.24 -12.63
N GLN A 84 18.13 -11.81 -11.43
CA GLN A 84 18.29 -13.24 -11.15
C GLN A 84 17.00 -14.01 -11.44
N GLY A 85 15.86 -13.34 -11.47
CA GLY A 85 14.54 -13.95 -11.68
C GLY A 85 14.10 -14.83 -10.52
N ASP A 86 14.37 -14.44 -9.28
CA ASP A 86 14.04 -15.26 -8.11
C ASP A 86 13.62 -14.45 -6.88
N VAL A 87 13.16 -15.18 -5.87
CA VAL A 87 12.86 -14.67 -4.52
C VAL A 87 13.66 -15.48 -3.51
N LEU A 88 14.38 -14.78 -2.64
CA LEU A 88 15.13 -15.35 -1.54
C LEU A 88 14.37 -15.22 -0.22
N LEU A 89 14.53 -16.20 0.64
CA LEU A 89 14.18 -16.18 2.05
C LEU A 89 15.46 -15.99 2.88
N LEU A 90 15.45 -15.00 3.76
CA LEU A 90 16.49 -14.73 4.75
C LEU A 90 15.86 -14.74 6.15
N ARG A 91 16.60 -15.19 7.15
CA ARG A 91 16.15 -15.29 8.53
C ARG A 91 17.20 -14.78 9.49
N ASP A 92 16.73 -14.11 10.52
CA ASP A 92 17.48 -13.80 11.74
C ASP A 92 16.83 -14.61 12.86
N THR A 93 17.39 -15.80 13.14
CA THR A 93 16.81 -16.75 14.10
C THR A 93 17.30 -16.53 15.53
N ASN A 94 18.43 -15.84 15.68
CA ASN A 94 19.04 -15.54 16.97
C ASN A 94 18.74 -14.12 17.48
N GLY A 95 18.13 -13.25 16.62
CA GLY A 95 17.72 -11.89 16.98
C GLY A 95 18.87 -10.89 17.07
N ASP A 96 20.02 -11.16 16.43
CA ASP A 96 21.18 -10.28 16.48
C ASP A 96 21.14 -9.14 15.42
N GLY A 97 20.09 -9.12 14.59
CA GLY A 97 19.89 -8.14 13.54
C GLY A 97 20.68 -8.45 12.26
N LYS A 98 21.07 -9.70 12.05
CA LYS A 98 21.72 -10.20 10.84
C LYS A 98 21.02 -11.48 10.36
N ALA A 99 21.04 -11.70 9.08
CA ALA A 99 20.54 -12.93 8.51
C ALA A 99 21.51 -14.09 8.80
N ASP A 100 20.96 -15.21 9.28
CA ASP A 100 21.70 -16.44 9.57
C ASP A 100 21.82 -17.32 8.34
N GLY A 101 22.99 -17.90 8.14
CA GLY A 101 23.24 -18.90 7.10
C GLY A 101 23.12 -18.38 5.68
N ALA A 102 23.00 -19.31 4.74
CA ALA A 102 22.84 -18.99 3.32
C ALA A 102 21.36 -18.68 2.99
N PRO A 103 21.06 -17.65 2.18
CA PRO A 103 19.71 -17.39 1.70
C PRO A 103 19.14 -18.59 0.93
N VAL A 104 17.85 -18.86 1.10
CA VAL A 104 17.14 -19.95 0.43
C VAL A 104 16.33 -19.39 -0.73
N THR A 105 16.54 -19.91 -1.96
CA THR A 105 15.64 -19.57 -3.08
C THR A 105 14.29 -20.26 -2.86
N VAL A 106 13.21 -19.47 -2.79
CA VAL A 106 11.85 -19.97 -2.53
C VAL A 106 10.91 -19.85 -3.72
N ALA A 107 11.27 -19.04 -4.72
CA ALA A 107 10.56 -18.95 -6.00
C ALA A 107 11.52 -18.57 -7.12
N SER A 108 11.18 -18.97 -8.37
CA SER A 108 11.92 -18.58 -9.56
C SER A 108 10.92 -18.16 -10.64
N ARG A 109 10.97 -16.88 -11.02
CA ARG A 109 10.18 -16.26 -12.10
C ARG A 109 10.96 -15.12 -12.71
N ALA A 110 11.16 -15.15 -14.03
CA ALA A 110 11.82 -14.07 -14.76
C ALA A 110 11.11 -12.73 -14.51
N GLY A 111 11.87 -11.67 -14.18
CA GLY A 111 11.31 -10.36 -13.87
C GLY A 111 10.61 -10.25 -12.52
N ALA A 112 10.84 -11.17 -11.57
CA ALA A 112 10.34 -11.11 -10.21
C ALA A 112 10.68 -9.76 -9.56
N HIS A 113 9.67 -8.97 -9.16
CA HIS A 113 9.91 -7.64 -8.60
C HIS A 113 9.07 -7.35 -7.35
N GLY A 114 7.80 -6.98 -7.49
CA GLY A 114 6.97 -6.60 -6.36
C GLY A 114 6.58 -7.80 -5.49
N LEU A 115 6.66 -7.62 -4.18
CA LEU A 115 6.27 -8.59 -3.16
C LEU A 115 5.28 -7.97 -2.19
N ALA A 116 4.26 -8.73 -1.79
CA ALA A 116 3.38 -8.40 -0.69
C ALA A 116 3.03 -9.66 0.09
N ILE A 117 2.83 -9.53 1.40
CA ILE A 117 2.42 -10.64 2.26
C ILE A 117 1.09 -10.29 2.90
N ARG A 118 0.14 -11.24 2.85
CA ARG A 118 -1.15 -11.15 3.53
C ARG A 118 -1.69 -12.56 3.80
N ASP A 119 -2.31 -12.75 4.96
CA ASP A 119 -3.01 -13.98 5.34
C ASP A 119 -2.14 -15.24 5.12
N ASN A 120 -0.87 -15.17 5.57
CA ASN A 120 0.15 -16.21 5.40
C ASN A 120 0.40 -16.63 3.94
N LYS A 121 0.17 -15.70 3.01
CA LYS A 121 0.44 -15.87 1.58
C LYS A 121 1.40 -14.81 1.09
N LEU A 122 2.31 -15.20 0.20
CA LEU A 122 3.16 -14.28 -0.53
C LEU A 122 2.59 -14.07 -1.93
N TYR A 123 2.42 -12.81 -2.28
CA TYR A 123 2.08 -12.36 -3.63
C TYR A 123 3.34 -11.87 -4.32
N LEU A 124 3.54 -12.32 -5.56
CA LEU A 124 4.70 -11.99 -6.38
C LEU A 124 4.22 -11.44 -7.72
N VAL A 125 4.67 -10.25 -8.09
CA VAL A 125 4.42 -9.72 -9.44
C VAL A 125 5.71 -9.68 -10.26
N THR A 126 5.59 -10.11 -11.50
CA THR A 126 6.58 -9.95 -12.57
C THR A 126 6.18 -8.78 -13.48
N VAL A 127 6.67 -8.73 -14.70
CA VAL A 127 6.26 -7.69 -15.67
C VAL A 127 4.79 -7.87 -16.09
N LYS A 128 4.39 -9.12 -16.40
CA LYS A 128 3.07 -9.43 -16.98
C LYS A 128 2.17 -10.28 -16.09
N GLU A 129 2.69 -10.83 -14.99
CA GLU A 129 2.02 -11.87 -14.24
C GLU A 129 2.00 -11.56 -12.75
N LEU A 130 0.89 -11.85 -12.10
CA LEU A 130 0.71 -11.82 -10.66
C LEU A 130 0.46 -13.23 -10.15
N PHE A 131 1.25 -13.67 -9.19
CA PHE A 131 1.17 -14.97 -8.56
C PHE A 131 0.87 -14.85 -7.06
N VAL A 132 0.34 -15.95 -6.49
CA VAL A 132 0.21 -16.14 -5.04
C VAL A 132 0.68 -17.53 -4.65
N ALA A 133 1.30 -17.65 -3.49
CA ALA A 133 1.65 -18.92 -2.86
C ALA A 133 1.43 -18.87 -1.35
N ASP A 134 1.11 -20.00 -0.73
CA ASP A 134 1.07 -20.15 0.71
C ASP A 134 2.50 -20.11 1.27
N ILE A 135 2.70 -19.42 2.40
CA ILE A 135 3.94 -19.49 3.17
C ILE A 135 3.84 -20.72 4.06
N LEU A 136 4.74 -21.66 3.89
CA LEU A 136 4.76 -22.92 4.66
C LEU A 136 5.37 -22.69 6.04
N GLY A 137 5.20 -23.65 6.96
CA GLY A 137 5.69 -23.53 8.33
C GLY A 137 7.21 -23.35 8.45
N ASP A 138 7.98 -23.76 7.44
CA ASP A 138 9.42 -23.53 7.32
C ASP A 138 9.77 -22.25 6.54
N GLY A 139 8.79 -21.39 6.22
CA GLY A 139 8.93 -20.15 5.45
C GLY A 139 9.15 -20.34 3.95
N ARG A 140 9.28 -21.56 3.46
CA ARG A 140 9.28 -21.83 2.01
C ARG A 140 7.91 -21.53 1.43
N LEU A 141 7.86 -21.36 0.13
CA LEU A 141 6.59 -21.14 -0.57
C LEU A 141 6.04 -22.47 -1.08
N GLY A 142 4.74 -22.62 -0.98
CA GLY A 142 4.00 -23.63 -1.72
C GLY A 142 4.01 -23.34 -3.23
N GLU A 143 3.13 -24.01 -3.97
CA GLU A 143 3.01 -23.80 -5.42
C GLU A 143 2.59 -22.36 -5.74
N LEU A 144 3.31 -21.73 -6.68
CA LEU A 144 2.93 -20.42 -7.21
C LEU A 144 1.73 -20.55 -8.15
N LYS A 145 0.59 -20.05 -7.73
CA LYS A 145 -0.66 -20.01 -8.51
C LYS A 145 -0.76 -18.69 -9.25
N LEU A 146 -1.00 -18.74 -10.56
CA LEU A 146 -1.23 -17.54 -11.37
C LEU A 146 -2.61 -16.95 -11.03
N LEU A 147 -2.63 -15.66 -10.70
CA LEU A 147 -3.85 -14.88 -10.48
C LEU A 147 -4.20 -14.01 -11.68
N VAL A 148 -3.20 -13.30 -12.25
CA VAL A 148 -3.35 -12.42 -13.41
C VAL A 148 -2.20 -12.71 -14.36
N GLY A 149 -2.48 -12.97 -15.64
CA GLY A 149 -1.47 -13.33 -16.65
C GLY A 149 -1.35 -12.34 -17.81
N ASP A 150 -2.08 -11.23 -17.76
CA ASP A 150 -2.26 -10.29 -18.87
C ASP A 150 -2.01 -8.82 -18.47
N LEU A 151 -1.15 -8.56 -17.49
CA LEU A 151 -0.74 -7.19 -17.19
C LEU A 151 -0.11 -6.53 -18.43
N PRO A 152 -0.29 -5.22 -18.62
CA PRO A 152 0.20 -4.55 -19.82
C PRO A 152 1.72 -4.65 -19.96
N ASP A 153 2.20 -4.52 -21.19
CA ASP A 153 3.63 -4.58 -21.49
C ASP A 153 4.37 -3.43 -20.81
N SER A 154 5.67 -3.61 -20.64
CA SER A 154 6.43 -2.78 -19.71
C SER A 154 7.12 -1.59 -20.34
N GLY A 155 7.50 -1.66 -21.59
CA GLY A 155 8.34 -0.64 -22.20
C GLY A 155 9.54 -0.24 -21.31
N GLN A 156 9.68 1.05 -21.06
CA GLN A 156 10.81 1.61 -20.30
C GLN A 156 10.72 1.32 -18.78
N HIS A 157 9.52 1.20 -18.21
CA HIS A 157 9.30 1.04 -16.77
C HIS A 157 8.66 -0.32 -16.41
N PRO A 158 9.42 -1.42 -16.51
CA PRO A 158 8.89 -2.78 -16.36
C PRO A 158 8.66 -3.21 -14.90
N ASN A 159 9.12 -2.43 -13.93
CA ASN A 159 9.04 -2.80 -12.53
C ASN A 159 7.64 -2.58 -12.00
N ARG A 160 7.01 -3.64 -11.50
CA ARG A 160 5.70 -3.59 -10.85
C ARG A 160 5.89 -3.67 -9.35
N THR A 161 5.12 -2.89 -8.60
CA THR A 161 5.06 -2.97 -7.15
C THR A 161 3.63 -3.25 -6.73
N ILE A 162 3.48 -4.02 -5.67
CA ILE A 162 2.17 -4.40 -5.13
C ILE A 162 2.12 -4.15 -3.63
N ALA A 163 0.95 -3.76 -3.15
CA ALA A 163 0.65 -3.67 -1.73
C ALA A 163 -0.85 -3.83 -1.49
N PHE A 164 -1.23 -4.33 -0.32
CA PHE A 164 -2.64 -4.42 0.07
C PHE A 164 -3.11 -3.13 0.70
N GLY A 165 -4.23 -2.63 0.22
CA GLY A 165 -4.92 -1.51 0.81
C GLY A 165 -5.70 -1.88 2.08
N PRO A 166 -6.07 -0.87 2.88
CA PRO A 166 -6.91 -1.08 4.06
C PRO A 166 -8.31 -1.61 3.70
N ASP A 167 -8.75 -1.42 2.45
CA ASP A 167 -9.97 -2.01 1.88
C ASP A 167 -9.82 -3.50 1.53
N GLY A 168 -8.65 -4.07 1.77
CA GLY A 168 -8.34 -5.47 1.47
C GLY A 168 -8.03 -5.78 0.01
N MET A 169 -8.12 -4.79 -0.87
CA MET A 169 -7.77 -4.95 -2.28
C MET A 169 -6.26 -4.89 -2.49
N LEU A 170 -5.79 -5.51 -3.55
CA LEU A 170 -4.40 -5.42 -3.98
C LEU A 170 -4.25 -4.23 -4.94
N TYR A 171 -3.31 -3.35 -4.66
CA TYR A 171 -2.93 -2.24 -5.52
C TYR A 171 -1.63 -2.57 -6.23
N LEU A 172 -1.58 -2.26 -7.53
CA LEU A 172 -0.44 -2.60 -8.39
C LEU A 172 -0.06 -1.37 -9.22
N SER A 173 1.20 -0.96 -9.14
CA SER A 173 1.72 0.12 -9.98
C SER A 173 2.13 -0.40 -11.35
N VAL A 174 1.71 0.31 -12.38
CA VAL A 174 2.09 0.06 -13.76
C VAL A 174 2.77 1.30 -14.31
N GLY A 175 4.07 1.21 -14.55
CA GLY A 175 4.83 2.33 -15.10
C GLY A 175 4.52 2.56 -16.59
N SER A 176 4.91 3.73 -17.09
CA SER A 176 4.78 4.10 -18.49
C SER A 176 5.70 3.28 -19.41
N THR A 177 5.31 3.16 -20.67
CA THR A 177 6.13 2.44 -21.67
C THR A 177 7.31 3.25 -22.18
N CYS A 178 7.29 4.57 -21.97
CA CYS A 178 8.29 5.51 -22.48
C CYS A 178 8.62 6.61 -21.46
N ASN A 179 9.57 7.45 -21.79
CA ASN A 179 9.89 8.64 -20.99
C ASN A 179 8.75 9.65 -20.98
N VAL A 180 8.28 10.05 -22.18
CA VAL A 180 7.16 10.97 -22.40
C VAL A 180 6.47 10.57 -23.69
N CYS A 181 5.30 9.94 -23.61
CA CYS A 181 4.45 9.64 -24.77
C CYS A 181 3.00 9.42 -24.34
N ASN A 182 2.10 9.49 -25.29
CA ASN A 182 0.73 9.03 -25.10
C ASN A 182 0.70 7.51 -25.10
N GLU A 183 0.20 6.91 -24.02
CA GLU A 183 0.09 5.46 -23.89
C GLU A 183 -1.03 4.91 -24.78
N SER A 184 -0.77 3.78 -25.43
CA SER A 184 -1.78 3.06 -26.20
C SER A 184 -2.64 2.12 -25.35
N ASN A 185 -2.10 1.62 -24.25
CA ASN A 185 -2.84 0.83 -23.28
C ASN A 185 -3.20 1.70 -22.06
N PRO A 186 -4.51 1.85 -21.75
CA PRO A 186 -4.96 2.73 -20.65
C PRO A 186 -4.49 2.31 -19.27
N GLU A 187 -4.03 1.09 -19.07
CA GLU A 187 -3.48 0.62 -17.78
C GLU A 187 -2.02 1.02 -17.58
N ASN A 188 -1.31 1.54 -18.60
CA ASN A 188 0.04 2.07 -18.39
C ASN A 188 -0.01 3.44 -17.70
N ALA A 189 1.03 3.77 -16.95
CA ALA A 189 1.16 4.96 -16.12
C ALA A 189 -0.01 5.12 -15.12
N THR A 190 -0.33 4.03 -14.41
CA THR A 190 -1.47 3.94 -13.48
C THR A 190 -1.15 3.22 -12.19
N ILE A 191 -2.04 3.37 -11.22
CA ILE A 191 -2.24 2.39 -10.14
C ILE A 191 -3.49 1.60 -10.48
N LEU A 192 -3.38 0.26 -10.54
CA LEU A 192 -4.49 -0.67 -10.66
C LEU A 192 -4.96 -1.11 -9.28
N ARG A 193 -6.27 -1.34 -9.13
CA ARG A 193 -6.89 -1.96 -7.96
C ARG A 193 -7.46 -3.31 -8.37
N ILE A 194 -7.03 -4.38 -7.68
CA ILE A 194 -7.28 -5.77 -8.07
C ILE A 194 -7.88 -6.51 -6.88
N THR A 195 -8.87 -7.36 -7.10
CA THR A 195 -9.38 -8.26 -6.05
C THR A 195 -8.28 -9.26 -5.63
N PRO A 196 -8.23 -9.71 -4.36
CA PRO A 196 -7.20 -10.63 -3.88
C PRO A 196 -7.12 -11.96 -4.64
N ASP A 197 -8.20 -12.37 -5.28
CA ASP A 197 -8.29 -13.55 -6.15
C ASP A 197 -7.90 -13.28 -7.61
N GLY A 198 -7.59 -12.03 -7.96
CA GLY A 198 -7.21 -11.62 -9.32
C GLY A 198 -8.34 -11.54 -10.33
N GLN A 199 -9.61 -11.80 -9.92
CA GLN A 199 -10.74 -11.92 -10.86
C GLN A 199 -11.24 -10.59 -11.39
N GLN A 200 -11.04 -9.49 -10.65
CA GLN A 200 -11.46 -8.15 -11.06
C GLN A 200 -10.29 -7.20 -10.96
N ARG A 201 -10.16 -6.34 -11.97
CA ARG A 201 -9.11 -5.34 -12.08
C ARG A 201 -9.69 -4.04 -12.61
N THR A 202 -9.39 -2.92 -11.95
CA THR A 202 -9.83 -1.59 -12.35
C THR A 202 -8.66 -0.61 -12.27
N ILE A 203 -8.72 0.45 -13.08
CA ILE A 203 -7.78 1.57 -12.97
C ILE A 203 -8.21 2.42 -11.77
N PHE A 204 -7.32 2.57 -10.78
CA PHE A 204 -7.57 3.39 -9.60
C PHE A 204 -7.21 4.86 -9.86
N ALA A 205 -6.04 5.12 -10.45
CA ALA A 205 -5.56 6.46 -10.77
C ALA A 205 -4.67 6.42 -12.02
N THR A 206 -4.61 7.52 -12.77
CA THR A 206 -3.89 7.65 -14.04
C THR A 206 -2.87 8.78 -14.02
N GLY A 207 -2.01 8.86 -15.05
CA GLY A 207 -1.04 9.95 -15.19
C GLY A 207 0.09 9.90 -14.17
N LEU A 208 0.40 8.71 -13.66
CA LEU A 208 1.48 8.39 -12.74
C LEU A 208 2.58 7.67 -13.55
N ARG A 209 3.65 8.40 -13.89
CA ARG A 209 4.67 7.92 -14.82
C ARG A 209 5.34 6.61 -14.38
N ASN A 210 5.80 6.53 -13.13
CA ASN A 210 6.47 5.35 -12.59
C ASN A 210 6.49 5.38 -11.06
N THR A 211 5.36 5.13 -10.44
CA THR A 211 5.21 5.11 -8.98
C THR A 211 5.62 3.74 -8.43
N ILE A 212 6.91 3.59 -8.06
CA ILE A 212 7.41 2.35 -7.44
C ILE A 212 7.06 2.29 -5.95
N GLY A 213 7.24 3.40 -5.24
CA GLY A 213 6.96 3.51 -3.81
C GLY A 213 5.56 4.07 -3.56
N PHE A 214 4.73 3.31 -2.87
CA PHE A 214 3.43 3.78 -2.39
C PHE A 214 3.00 3.02 -1.13
N GLY A 215 2.09 3.61 -0.37
CA GLY A 215 1.56 3.02 0.85
C GLY A 215 0.45 3.88 1.44
N TRP A 216 -0.15 3.40 2.51
CA TRP A 216 -1.25 4.08 3.18
C TRP A 216 -0.77 4.79 4.45
N GLN A 217 -1.10 6.06 4.55
CA GLN A 217 -0.87 6.83 5.77
C GLN A 217 -1.69 6.20 6.92
N PRO A 218 -1.04 5.78 8.01
CA PRO A 218 -1.69 4.89 8.99
C PRO A 218 -2.81 5.53 9.80
N GLN A 219 -2.89 6.86 9.89
CA GLN A 219 -3.93 7.57 10.65
C GLN A 219 -5.15 7.91 9.79
N THR A 220 -4.96 8.15 8.48
CA THR A 220 -6.04 8.59 7.58
C THR A 220 -6.50 7.53 6.60
N GLY A 221 -5.69 6.51 6.33
CA GLY A 221 -5.97 5.50 5.33
C GLY A 221 -5.83 5.97 3.88
N GLU A 222 -5.34 7.16 3.69
CA GLU A 222 -5.13 7.73 2.39
C GLU A 222 -3.91 7.08 1.72
N LEU A 223 -4.05 6.78 0.42
CA LEU A 223 -2.96 6.25 -0.38
C LEU A 223 -2.03 7.39 -0.80
N TRP A 224 -0.76 7.21 -0.56
CA TRP A 224 0.31 8.10 -0.95
C TRP A 224 1.32 7.37 -1.80
N GLY A 225 1.87 8.05 -2.81
CA GLY A 225 2.90 7.50 -3.67
C GLY A 225 3.96 8.54 -4.01
N PHE A 226 5.14 8.04 -4.39
CA PHE A 226 6.24 8.86 -4.85
C PHE A 226 6.52 8.52 -6.31
N ASP A 227 6.20 9.44 -7.21
CA ASP A 227 6.31 9.25 -8.66
C ASP A 227 7.60 9.81 -9.22
N HIS A 228 8.15 9.14 -10.24
CA HIS A 228 9.37 9.53 -10.92
C HIS A 228 9.10 10.62 -11.96
N GLY A 229 9.88 11.71 -11.90
CA GLY A 229 9.95 12.71 -12.94
C GLY A 229 10.46 12.17 -14.29
N ILE A 230 10.24 12.92 -15.38
CA ILE A 230 10.76 12.58 -16.70
C ILE A 230 12.27 12.84 -16.78
N ASP A 231 12.95 12.08 -17.65
CA ASP A 231 14.36 12.29 -17.97
C ASP A 231 14.50 13.45 -18.97
N PHE A 232 15.70 14.08 -18.99
CA PHE A 232 16.10 15.03 -20.03
C PHE A 232 15.32 16.35 -20.08
N LEU A 233 14.91 16.89 -18.93
CA LEU A 233 14.45 18.26 -18.76
C LEU A 233 15.46 19.17 -18.05
N GLY A 234 16.75 18.83 -18.13
CA GLY A 234 17.80 19.50 -17.37
C GLY A 234 18.04 18.85 -16.01
N ASP A 235 19.01 19.38 -15.27
CA ASP A 235 19.49 18.76 -14.02
C ASP A 235 18.55 19.00 -12.82
N GLU A 236 17.85 20.13 -12.78
CA GLU A 236 17.06 20.56 -11.63
C GLU A 236 15.55 20.46 -11.85
N GLN A 237 15.13 20.23 -13.08
CA GLN A 237 13.74 20.00 -13.44
C GLN A 237 13.59 18.51 -13.74
N GLN A 238 12.62 17.97 -13.53
CA GLN A 238 11.39 17.92 -12.88
C GLN A 238 11.58 17.22 -11.52
N LYS A 239 10.96 17.75 -10.50
CA LYS A 239 11.03 17.14 -9.17
C LYS A 239 10.36 15.76 -9.17
N GLU A 240 10.85 14.88 -8.34
CA GLU A 240 10.13 13.67 -7.97
C GLU A 240 8.92 14.06 -7.12
N GLU A 241 7.76 13.43 -7.32
CA GLU A 241 6.47 13.91 -6.84
C GLU A 241 5.88 13.03 -5.74
N VAL A 242 5.64 13.60 -4.56
CA VAL A 242 4.79 12.97 -3.55
C VAL A 242 3.34 13.34 -3.82
N ASN A 243 2.54 12.33 -4.12
CA ASN A 243 1.14 12.47 -4.47
C ASN A 243 0.24 11.77 -3.44
N LYS A 244 -0.83 12.44 -3.03
CA LYS A 244 -1.98 11.78 -2.43
C LYS A 244 -2.79 11.16 -3.56
N ILE A 245 -2.82 9.83 -3.64
CA ILE A 245 -3.40 9.12 -4.77
C ILE A 245 -4.86 8.76 -4.47
N GLU A 246 -5.79 9.32 -5.24
CA GLU A 246 -7.22 9.20 -5.04
C GLU A 246 -7.89 8.51 -6.24
N LEU A 247 -8.96 7.77 -5.97
CA LEU A 247 -9.74 7.07 -7.00
C LEU A 247 -10.23 8.03 -8.09
N GLY A 248 -9.98 7.67 -9.35
CA GLY A 248 -10.44 8.42 -10.53
C GLY A 248 -9.65 9.70 -10.82
N LYS A 249 -8.63 10.03 -10.04
CA LYS A 249 -7.79 11.21 -10.29
C LYS A 249 -6.71 10.92 -11.34
N MET A 250 -6.31 12.02 -12.04
CA MET A 250 -5.23 12.04 -13.02
C MET A 250 -4.10 12.96 -12.52
N TYR A 251 -2.85 12.48 -12.58
CA TYR A 251 -1.67 13.16 -12.00
C TYR A 251 -0.76 13.82 -13.04
N GLY A 252 -1.26 14.01 -14.25
CA GLY A 252 -0.71 14.93 -15.25
C GLY A 252 0.19 14.30 -16.31
N TRP A 253 1.00 13.28 -16.03
CA TRP A 253 1.81 12.65 -17.07
C TRP A 253 0.92 12.14 -18.22
N PRO A 254 1.33 12.28 -19.51
CA PRO A 254 2.63 12.71 -20.00
C PRO A 254 2.75 14.21 -20.35
N HIS A 255 1.83 15.07 -19.97
CA HIS A 255 1.80 16.45 -20.45
C HIS A 255 2.02 17.50 -19.37
N VAL A 256 1.81 17.14 -18.10
CA VAL A 256 1.87 18.03 -16.94
C VAL A 256 2.56 17.33 -15.78
N SER A 257 3.23 18.08 -14.93
CA SER A 257 3.88 17.61 -13.70
C SER A 257 3.85 18.64 -12.59
N GLY A 258 4.31 18.23 -11.43
CA GLY A 258 4.56 19.09 -10.28
C GLY A 258 3.34 19.90 -9.89
N PRO A 259 3.51 21.22 -9.65
CA PRO A 259 2.41 22.11 -9.31
C PRO A 259 1.51 22.48 -10.51
N GLY A 260 1.70 21.83 -11.66
CA GLY A 260 0.99 22.10 -12.91
C GLY A 260 1.88 22.64 -14.02
N ASP A 261 3.14 22.23 -14.04
CA ASP A 261 4.10 22.61 -15.08
C ASP A 261 3.84 21.80 -16.36
N ILE A 262 3.63 22.51 -17.47
CA ILE A 262 3.34 21.90 -18.77
C ILE A 262 4.64 21.43 -19.43
N TYR A 263 4.68 20.17 -19.85
CA TYR A 263 5.82 19.64 -20.60
C TYR A 263 5.89 20.25 -22.01
N PRO A 264 7.06 20.76 -22.40
CA PRO A 264 7.24 21.27 -23.76
C PRO A 264 7.28 20.16 -24.81
N GLN A 265 7.67 18.93 -24.41
CA GLN A 265 8.05 17.82 -25.29
C GLN A 265 6.89 16.89 -25.67
N SER A 266 5.68 17.14 -25.22
CA SER A 266 4.54 16.27 -25.48
C SER A 266 3.33 17.05 -25.96
N THR A 267 2.45 16.39 -26.72
CA THR A 267 1.19 16.95 -27.20
C THR A 267 0.06 15.98 -26.88
N PRO A 268 -1.03 16.43 -26.25
CA PRO A 268 -2.20 15.58 -26.02
C PRO A 268 -2.78 15.07 -27.33
N VAL A 269 -3.35 13.87 -27.31
CA VAL A 269 -4.04 13.27 -28.46
C VAL A 269 -5.45 13.86 -28.55
N GLY A 270 -5.90 14.08 -29.80
CA GLY A 270 -7.23 14.64 -30.10
C GLY A 270 -7.29 16.16 -29.92
N ASP A 271 -8.50 16.68 -29.66
CA ASP A 271 -8.77 18.13 -29.60
C ASP A 271 -8.52 18.74 -28.22
N ILE A 272 -7.79 18.07 -27.36
CA ILE A 272 -7.49 18.54 -25.99
C ILE A 272 -6.21 19.37 -25.99
N THR A 273 -6.28 20.63 -25.50
CA THR A 273 -5.08 21.43 -25.30
C THR A 273 -4.31 21.03 -24.04
N LYS A 274 -3.04 21.44 -23.96
CA LYS A 274 -2.22 21.22 -22.74
C LYS A 274 -2.81 21.92 -21.51
N GLU A 275 -3.42 23.08 -21.68
CA GLU A 275 -4.11 23.83 -20.63
C GLU A 275 -5.36 23.08 -20.14
N GLN A 276 -6.12 22.48 -21.05
CA GLN A 276 -7.25 21.64 -20.68
C GLN A 276 -6.81 20.36 -19.98
N TRP A 277 -5.67 19.78 -20.39
CA TRP A 277 -5.06 18.66 -19.67
C TRP A 277 -4.62 19.06 -18.27
N LYS A 278 -3.93 20.19 -18.13
CA LYS A 278 -3.55 20.77 -16.83
C LYS A 278 -4.76 20.98 -15.92
N ALA A 279 -5.86 21.53 -16.45
CA ALA A 279 -7.06 21.75 -15.66
C ALA A 279 -7.72 20.47 -15.12
N ARG A 280 -7.42 19.31 -15.71
CA ARG A 280 -7.90 17.99 -15.25
C ARG A 280 -6.88 17.29 -14.35
N SER A 281 -5.64 17.77 -14.33
CA SER A 281 -4.55 17.14 -13.58
C SER A 281 -4.60 17.53 -12.11
N THR A 282 -4.33 16.56 -11.24
CA THR A 282 -4.14 16.78 -9.82
C THR A 282 -2.67 17.13 -9.59
N PRO A 283 -2.35 18.30 -9.00
CA PRO A 283 -0.97 18.70 -8.74
C PRO A 283 -0.35 17.85 -7.61
N MET A 284 0.98 17.71 -7.62
CA MET A 284 1.70 17.09 -6.52
C MET A 284 1.48 17.84 -5.21
N VAL A 285 1.59 17.14 -4.09
CA VAL A 285 1.53 17.75 -2.75
C VAL A 285 2.86 18.40 -2.39
N ILE A 286 3.96 17.67 -2.57
CA ILE A 286 5.32 18.13 -2.29
C ILE A 286 6.30 17.41 -3.21
N GLY A 287 7.41 18.05 -3.58
CA GLY A 287 8.41 17.48 -4.48
C GLY A 287 9.80 17.36 -3.84
N TRP A 288 10.59 16.40 -4.33
CA TRP A 288 11.98 16.17 -3.99
C TRP A 288 12.91 16.51 -5.15
N ASN A 289 14.23 16.42 -4.90
CA ASN A 289 15.24 16.69 -5.91
C ASN A 289 15.02 15.87 -7.19
N ALA A 290 15.13 16.53 -8.35
CA ALA A 290 15.01 15.89 -9.64
C ALA A 290 15.98 14.72 -9.80
N HIS A 291 15.53 13.66 -10.49
CA HIS A 291 16.30 12.47 -10.83
C HIS A 291 16.81 11.64 -9.63
N ALA A 292 16.25 11.86 -8.42
CA ALA A 292 16.61 11.07 -7.24
C ALA A 292 16.15 9.60 -7.33
N ALA A 293 15.18 9.32 -8.17
CA ALA A 293 14.61 8.00 -8.44
C ALA A 293 14.04 7.31 -7.18
N PRO A 294 12.88 7.76 -6.68
CA PRO A 294 12.22 7.16 -5.52
C PRO A 294 11.82 5.71 -5.79
N MET A 295 12.11 4.84 -4.83
CA MET A 295 11.83 3.41 -4.92
C MET A 295 10.83 2.98 -3.84
N GLN A 296 11.05 1.87 -3.15
CA GLN A 296 10.08 1.37 -2.17
C GLN A 296 9.85 2.36 -1.03
N MET A 297 8.58 2.52 -0.66
CA MET A 297 8.09 3.40 0.40
C MET A 297 7.45 2.56 1.50
N VAL A 298 7.68 2.94 2.75
CA VAL A 298 7.04 2.33 3.91
C VAL A 298 6.64 3.40 4.92
N PHE A 299 5.39 3.37 5.39
CA PHE A 299 4.97 4.14 6.55
C PHE A 299 5.44 3.46 7.84
N TYR A 300 6.08 4.23 8.71
CA TYR A 300 6.60 3.68 9.95
C TYR A 300 5.49 3.57 11.00
N THR A 301 5.15 2.34 11.36
CA THR A 301 4.15 2.01 12.38
C THR A 301 4.74 1.33 13.61
N GLY A 302 6.06 1.07 13.58
CA GLY A 302 6.78 0.41 14.67
C GLY A 302 6.90 1.23 15.94
N ALA A 303 7.25 0.56 17.04
CA ALA A 303 7.47 1.17 18.33
C ALA A 303 8.96 1.42 18.65
N ALA A 304 9.88 0.89 17.85
CA ALA A 304 11.32 0.96 18.13
C ALA A 304 11.91 2.35 17.89
N PHE A 305 11.42 3.10 16.91
CA PHE A 305 11.86 4.49 16.68
C PHE A 305 11.14 5.45 17.62
N PRO A 306 11.71 6.64 17.90
CA PRO A 306 11.04 7.69 18.64
C PRO A 306 9.66 8.03 18.07
N GLN A 307 8.76 8.52 18.94
CA GLN A 307 7.37 8.80 18.58
C GLN A 307 7.21 9.74 17.38
N GLU A 308 8.14 10.68 17.21
CA GLU A 308 8.13 11.66 16.12
C GLU A 308 8.31 11.07 14.73
N TYR A 309 8.72 9.79 14.63
CA TYR A 309 8.86 9.06 13.35
C TYR A 309 7.61 8.25 12.99
N ARG A 310 6.69 8.07 13.95
CA ARG A 310 5.50 7.24 13.73
C ARG A 310 4.48 7.96 12.86
N GLY A 311 4.00 7.25 11.85
CA GLY A 311 3.07 7.81 10.86
C GLY A 311 3.75 8.54 9.71
N ASP A 312 5.07 8.74 9.76
CA ASP A 312 5.84 9.27 8.63
C ASP A 312 6.22 8.14 7.66
N ALA A 313 6.47 8.52 6.41
CA ALA A 313 6.94 7.57 5.40
C ALA A 313 8.44 7.66 5.22
N PHE A 314 9.08 6.50 5.03
CA PHE A 314 10.47 6.39 4.61
C PHE A 314 10.51 5.89 3.17
N VAL A 315 11.39 6.47 2.37
CA VAL A 315 11.52 6.17 0.95
C VAL A 315 12.99 6.04 0.58
N THR A 316 13.31 5.00 -0.17
CA THR A 316 14.64 4.83 -0.74
C THR A 316 14.76 5.64 -2.03
N MET A 317 15.85 6.39 -2.16
CA MET A 317 16.22 7.15 -3.35
C MET A 317 17.37 6.45 -4.04
N ARG A 318 17.08 5.80 -5.19
CA ARG A 318 18.06 4.95 -5.88
C ARG A 318 19.23 5.72 -6.46
N GLY A 319 19.01 6.99 -6.78
CA GLY A 319 20.02 7.91 -7.25
C GLY A 319 20.08 8.10 -8.76
N SER A 320 20.44 9.32 -9.13
CA SER A 320 20.48 9.82 -10.50
C SER A 320 21.58 9.18 -11.35
N TRP A 321 21.37 9.23 -12.65
CA TRP A 321 22.37 8.88 -13.69
C TRP A 321 22.46 9.96 -14.77
N ASN A 322 21.58 10.96 -14.72
CA ASN A 322 21.29 11.94 -15.75
C ASN A 322 21.28 13.39 -15.22
N ARG A 323 22.19 13.70 -14.29
CA ARG A 323 22.45 15.08 -13.84
C ARG A 323 23.93 15.27 -13.43
N ALA A 324 24.46 16.49 -13.59
CA ALA A 324 25.88 16.81 -13.32
C ALA A 324 26.26 16.59 -11.85
N LYS A 325 25.42 17.07 -10.93
CA LYS A 325 25.56 16.81 -9.50
C LYS A 325 24.59 15.70 -9.10
N PRO A 326 25.07 14.51 -8.73
CA PRO A 326 24.19 13.41 -8.35
C PRO A 326 23.20 13.77 -7.24
N SER A 327 21.96 13.26 -7.34
CA SER A 327 20.93 13.35 -6.31
C SER A 327 20.40 11.95 -5.96
N GLY A 328 19.71 11.84 -4.84
CA GLY A 328 19.32 10.54 -4.29
C GLY A 328 20.51 9.82 -3.65
N TYR A 329 20.60 8.47 -3.78
CA TYR A 329 21.54 7.64 -3.04
C TYR A 329 21.40 7.82 -1.52
N GLU A 330 20.17 7.76 -1.05
CA GLU A 330 19.84 8.04 0.34
C GLU A 330 18.51 7.37 0.72
N ILE A 331 18.19 7.35 2.01
CA ILE A 331 16.83 7.15 2.49
C ILE A 331 16.34 8.51 2.93
N VAL A 332 15.16 8.91 2.49
CA VAL A 332 14.49 10.13 2.95
C VAL A 332 13.33 9.79 3.86
N ARG A 333 12.98 10.73 4.73
CA ARG A 333 11.77 10.75 5.55
C ARG A 333 10.81 11.77 4.96
N VAL A 334 9.60 11.35 4.65
CA VAL A 334 8.47 12.24 4.34
C VAL A 334 7.68 12.43 5.63
N ARG A 335 7.68 13.64 6.14
CA ARG A 335 6.98 14.00 7.39
C ARG A 335 5.51 14.22 7.14
N PHE A 336 4.70 13.68 8.03
CA PHE A 336 3.26 13.85 8.00
C PHE A 336 2.76 14.60 9.23
N THR A 337 1.91 15.58 9.02
CA THR A 337 1.22 16.30 10.10
C THR A 337 -0.27 16.28 9.79
N ASN A 338 -1.07 15.77 10.71
CA ASN A 338 -2.52 15.60 10.52
C ASN A 338 -2.87 14.87 9.21
N GLY A 339 -2.10 13.82 8.88
CA GLY A 339 -2.29 13.02 7.69
C GLY A 339 -1.83 13.65 6.37
N GLN A 340 -1.25 14.85 6.38
CA GLN A 340 -0.75 15.53 5.19
C GLN A 340 0.78 15.51 5.15
N ALA A 341 1.37 15.26 3.97
CA ALA A 341 2.81 15.38 3.76
C ALA A 341 3.23 16.86 3.85
N THR A 342 4.17 17.16 4.75
CA THR A 342 4.55 18.56 5.07
C THR A 342 6.01 18.89 4.78
N ALA A 343 6.89 17.89 4.80
CA ALA A 343 8.31 18.05 4.51
C ALA A 343 8.93 16.75 4.03
N ILE A 344 10.03 16.85 3.30
CA ILE A 344 10.90 15.72 2.95
C ILE A 344 12.29 16.07 3.45
N GLU A 345 12.94 15.15 4.15
CA GLU A 345 14.26 15.36 4.74
C GLU A 345 15.15 14.12 4.57
N PRO A 346 16.47 14.27 4.43
CA PRO A 346 17.40 13.15 4.43
C PRO A 346 17.32 12.40 5.77
N PHE A 347 17.31 11.05 5.71
CA PHE A 347 17.29 10.20 6.91
C PHE A 347 18.59 9.37 7.02
N VAL A 348 18.96 8.62 5.99
CA VAL A 348 20.24 7.93 5.93
C VAL A 348 20.99 8.37 4.69
N THR A 349 22.19 8.89 4.88
CA THR A 349 23.04 9.43 3.81
C THR A 349 24.46 8.86 3.87
N GLY A 350 25.31 9.23 2.90
CA GLY A 350 26.69 8.75 2.83
C GLY A 350 26.89 7.58 1.89
N PHE A 351 25.85 7.16 1.15
CA PHE A 351 26.00 6.17 0.09
C PHE A 351 26.74 6.70 -1.13
N LEU A 352 26.71 8.02 -1.39
CA LEU A 352 27.63 8.70 -2.29
C LEU A 352 28.96 8.98 -1.57
N THR A 353 30.06 8.70 -2.24
CA THR A 353 31.42 8.88 -1.73
C THR A 353 32.27 9.65 -2.74
N ASP A 354 33.47 10.05 -2.34
CA ASP A 354 34.43 10.81 -3.20
C ASP A 354 33.78 12.03 -3.88
N GLY A 355 33.10 12.87 -3.07
CA GLY A 355 32.42 14.07 -3.58
C GLY A 355 31.33 13.81 -4.61
N GLY A 356 30.69 12.64 -4.57
CA GLY A 356 29.62 12.22 -5.47
C GLY A 356 30.12 11.47 -6.71
N LYS A 357 31.44 11.22 -6.86
CA LYS A 357 31.99 10.49 -8.01
C LYS A 357 31.77 8.98 -7.92
N THR A 358 31.61 8.46 -6.71
CA THR A 358 31.41 7.03 -6.47
C THR A 358 30.23 6.79 -5.54
N HIS A 359 29.73 5.54 -5.51
CA HIS A 359 28.67 5.12 -4.58
C HIS A 359 28.94 3.70 -4.06
N ILE A 360 28.51 3.45 -2.81
CA ILE A 360 28.56 2.13 -2.18
C ILE A 360 27.21 1.40 -2.21
N ALA A 361 26.15 2.08 -2.53
CA ALA A 361 24.81 1.50 -2.67
C ALA A 361 23.95 2.30 -3.62
N ARG A 362 22.94 1.62 -4.20
CA ARG A 362 21.76 2.20 -4.84
C ARG A 362 20.52 1.70 -4.09
N PRO A 363 19.98 2.49 -3.15
CA PRO A 363 18.85 2.09 -2.30
C PRO A 363 17.60 1.77 -3.12
N VAL A 364 16.97 0.61 -2.89
CA VAL A 364 15.78 0.18 -3.64
C VAL A 364 14.68 -0.35 -2.73
N GLY A 365 14.86 -1.54 -2.16
CA GLY A 365 13.88 -2.15 -1.26
C GLY A 365 13.87 -1.48 0.10
N LEU A 366 12.68 -1.38 0.72
CA LEU A 366 12.55 -0.88 2.07
C LEU A 366 11.39 -1.59 2.77
N ALA A 367 11.66 -2.15 3.94
CA ALA A 367 10.64 -2.80 4.76
C ALA A 367 10.94 -2.60 6.24
N MET A 368 9.90 -2.68 7.06
CA MET A 368 10.04 -2.69 8.51
C MET A 368 10.28 -4.13 8.98
N ALA A 369 11.37 -4.35 9.71
CA ALA A 369 11.65 -5.63 10.38
C ALA A 369 10.68 -5.85 11.55
N LYS A 370 10.58 -7.10 12.01
CA LYS A 370 9.70 -7.48 13.12
C LYS A 370 10.01 -6.71 14.42
N ASP A 371 11.24 -6.36 14.65
CA ASP A 371 11.70 -5.59 15.83
C ASP A 371 11.57 -4.07 15.66
N GLY A 372 11.02 -3.62 14.53
CA GLY A 372 10.80 -2.21 14.21
C GLY A 372 12.00 -1.48 13.59
N ALA A 373 13.10 -2.14 13.30
CA ALA A 373 14.16 -1.57 12.47
C ALA A 373 13.70 -1.46 11.01
N LEU A 374 14.36 -0.61 10.21
CA LEU A 374 14.18 -0.59 8.76
C LEU A 374 15.25 -1.45 8.08
N LEU A 375 14.83 -2.27 7.12
CA LEU A 375 15.71 -3.02 6.22
C LEU A 375 15.68 -2.35 4.86
N MET A 376 16.86 -2.04 4.30
CA MET A 376 17.02 -1.39 2.99
C MET A 376 17.86 -2.28 2.08
N ALA A 377 17.32 -2.66 0.92
CA ALA A 377 18.03 -3.44 -0.09
C ALA A 377 18.75 -2.53 -1.08
N ASP A 378 19.95 -2.95 -1.50
CA ASP A 378 20.82 -2.28 -2.47
C ASP A 378 21.04 -3.17 -3.70
N ASP A 379 20.67 -2.68 -4.88
CA ASP A 379 20.81 -3.44 -6.12
C ASP A 379 22.20 -3.35 -6.78
N ALA A 380 23.10 -2.51 -6.25
CA ALA A 380 24.44 -2.36 -6.78
C ALA A 380 25.43 -3.37 -6.18
N ASN A 381 25.54 -3.45 -4.86
CA ASN A 381 26.45 -4.36 -4.16
C ASN A 381 25.73 -5.58 -3.56
N GLY A 382 24.40 -5.63 -3.59
CA GLY A 382 23.64 -6.74 -3.06
C GLY A 382 23.72 -6.85 -1.54
N VAL A 383 23.61 -5.74 -0.86
CA VAL A 383 23.59 -5.64 0.60
C VAL A 383 22.17 -5.32 1.05
N ILE A 384 21.71 -5.95 2.13
CA ILE A 384 20.59 -5.44 2.92
C ILE A 384 21.18 -4.73 4.12
N TYR A 385 20.92 -3.43 4.22
CA TYR A 385 21.29 -2.59 5.37
C TYR A 385 20.17 -2.62 6.40
N ARG A 386 20.51 -2.59 7.68
CA ARG A 386 19.59 -2.49 8.80
C ARG A 386 19.80 -1.15 9.50
N VAL A 387 18.73 -0.37 9.60
CA VAL A 387 18.71 0.91 10.32
C VAL A 387 17.93 0.71 11.61
N ALA A 388 18.60 0.79 12.73
CA ALA A 388 18.01 0.57 14.06
C ALA A 388 18.21 1.78 14.96
N TYR A 389 17.26 2.02 15.85
CA TYR A 389 17.37 3.02 16.90
C TYR A 389 17.90 2.37 18.18
N ASN A 390 19.03 2.88 18.70
CA ASN A 390 19.70 2.41 19.89
C ASN A 390 19.74 3.49 21.00
N GLY A 391 19.00 4.59 20.81
CA GLY A 391 18.88 5.65 21.80
C GLY A 391 18.06 5.23 23.02
N PRO A 392 17.85 6.13 23.99
CA PRO A 392 17.00 5.87 25.15
C PRO A 392 15.62 5.39 24.67
N ALA A 393 15.13 4.29 25.27
CA ALA A 393 13.81 3.76 24.91
C ALA A 393 12.76 4.87 25.00
N ALA A 394 12.01 5.08 23.89
CA ALA A 394 10.84 5.92 23.94
C ALA A 394 9.91 5.36 25.03
N ARG A 395 9.44 6.22 25.97
CA ARG A 395 8.42 5.79 26.93
C ARG A 395 7.27 5.20 26.14
N PRO A 396 6.71 4.04 26.54
CA PRO A 396 5.60 3.45 25.85
C PRO A 396 4.40 4.41 25.92
N SER A 397 4.22 5.15 24.87
CA SER A 397 2.97 5.81 24.56
C SER A 397 2.19 4.80 23.71
N SER A 398 0.92 4.63 23.97
CA SER A 398 0.02 3.69 23.33
C SER A 398 0.35 3.52 21.85
N VAL A 399 0.62 2.31 21.46
CA VAL A 399 0.97 1.88 20.10
C VAL A 399 -0.12 2.39 19.16
N LEU A 400 0.22 3.32 18.25
CA LEU A 400 -0.52 3.48 17.01
C LEU A 400 -0.20 2.23 16.17
N GLY A 401 -0.80 1.11 16.57
CA GLY A 401 -0.65 -0.13 15.82
C GLY A 401 -1.28 0.07 14.46
N ALA A 402 -0.52 -0.13 13.38
CA ALA A 402 -1.13 -0.81 12.26
C ALA A 402 -1.78 -2.04 12.89
N ALA A 403 -3.08 -2.20 12.71
CA ALA A 403 -3.75 -3.41 13.13
C ALA A 403 -2.92 -4.57 12.59
N PRO A 404 -2.42 -5.48 13.44
CA PRO A 404 -1.64 -6.59 12.93
C PRO A 404 -2.47 -7.26 11.84
N ALA A 405 -1.89 -7.45 10.67
CA ALA A 405 -2.43 -8.33 9.65
C ALA A 405 -2.30 -9.75 10.21
N GLY A 406 -3.09 -10.03 11.23
CA GLY A 406 -3.27 -11.37 11.77
C GLY A 406 -4.58 -11.88 11.24
N PRO A 407 -4.65 -13.13 10.78
CA PRO A 407 -5.92 -13.74 10.47
C PRO A 407 -6.75 -13.75 11.74
N MET A 408 -8.04 -13.38 11.66
CA MET A 408 -9.04 -13.80 12.64
C MET A 408 -9.28 -15.31 12.50
N GLU A 409 -8.22 -16.07 12.50
CA GLU A 409 -8.18 -17.48 12.86
C GLU A 409 -7.63 -17.62 14.26
N GLN A 410 -8.26 -16.96 15.21
CA GLN A 410 -8.20 -17.49 16.55
C GLN A 410 -9.26 -18.60 16.60
N GLN A 411 -8.76 -19.81 16.40
CA GLN A 411 -9.23 -21.03 17.06
C GLN A 411 -10.46 -20.81 17.96
N ALA A 412 -11.62 -20.60 17.34
CA ALA A 412 -12.83 -21.10 17.96
C ALA A 412 -12.64 -22.63 17.94
N ALA A 413 -12.34 -23.22 19.10
CA ALA A 413 -12.39 -24.65 19.25
C ALA A 413 -13.68 -25.14 18.59
N LYS A 414 -13.58 -26.21 17.78
CA LYS A 414 -14.74 -26.82 17.12
C LYS A 414 -15.93 -26.85 18.07
N GLY A 415 -16.96 -26.03 17.82
CA GLY A 415 -18.22 -26.05 18.56
C GLY A 415 -18.55 -24.85 19.44
N THR A 416 -17.67 -23.84 19.61
CA THR A 416 -17.98 -22.65 20.42
C THR A 416 -18.49 -21.52 19.53
N ARG A 417 -19.76 -21.16 19.65
CA ARG A 417 -20.32 -19.95 19.04
C ARG A 417 -19.68 -18.72 19.67
N VAL A 418 -19.02 -17.90 18.87
CA VAL A 418 -18.57 -16.57 19.31
C VAL A 418 -19.83 -15.69 19.44
N PRO A 419 -20.08 -15.05 20.60
CA PRO A 419 -21.29 -14.26 20.80
C PRO A 419 -21.27 -13.00 19.92
N LEU A 420 -22.47 -12.55 19.48
CA LEU A 420 -22.66 -11.28 18.78
C LEU A 420 -22.11 -10.10 19.60
N ALA A 421 -21.69 -9.03 18.92
CA ALA A 421 -21.18 -7.81 19.54
C ALA A 421 -22.13 -7.27 20.62
N MET A 422 -23.45 -7.35 20.40
CA MET A 422 -24.48 -6.87 21.33
C MET A 422 -24.41 -7.49 22.73
N VAL A 423 -23.92 -8.73 22.87
CA VAL A 423 -23.89 -9.45 24.15
C VAL A 423 -22.48 -9.67 24.71
N ARG A 424 -21.47 -9.09 24.05
CA ARG A 424 -20.08 -9.18 24.50
C ARG A 424 -19.84 -8.36 25.77
N PRO A 425 -18.90 -8.78 26.67
CA PRO A 425 -18.54 -8.00 27.85
C PRO A 425 -18.06 -6.58 27.52
N GLU A 426 -17.34 -6.41 26.42
CA GLU A 426 -16.78 -5.14 25.96
C GLU A 426 -17.86 -4.12 25.59
N THR A 427 -19.06 -4.57 25.28
CA THR A 427 -20.21 -3.73 24.92
C THR A 427 -21.26 -3.62 26.03
N GLN A 428 -20.93 -3.95 27.26
CA GLN A 428 -21.80 -3.69 28.42
C GLN A 428 -21.99 -2.19 28.58
N ALA A 429 -23.27 -1.75 28.49
CA ALA A 429 -23.60 -0.35 28.63
C ALA A 429 -23.49 0.11 30.10
N SER A 430 -22.82 1.22 30.34
CA SER A 430 -22.71 1.86 31.66
C SER A 430 -24.02 2.55 32.10
N ALA A 431 -24.92 2.84 31.14
CA ALA A 431 -26.26 3.38 31.36
C ALA A 431 -27.29 2.61 30.51
N GLN A 432 -28.53 2.48 30.98
CA GLN A 432 -29.58 1.75 30.27
C GLN A 432 -30.26 2.59 29.17
N GLY A 433 -29.47 3.17 28.26
CA GLY A 433 -29.99 3.83 27.07
C GLY A 433 -30.45 2.80 26.04
N LYS A 434 -31.74 2.56 25.88
CA LYS A 434 -32.26 1.82 24.72
C LYS A 434 -32.22 2.69 23.49
N LEU A 435 -31.45 2.27 22.51
CA LEU A 435 -31.33 2.90 21.21
C LEU A 435 -32.26 2.12 20.24
N ALA A 436 -33.25 2.79 19.66
CA ALA A 436 -34.10 2.18 18.64
C ALA A 436 -33.40 2.31 17.28
N VAL A 437 -33.21 1.17 16.59
CA VAL A 437 -32.66 1.11 15.24
C VAL A 437 -33.75 0.76 14.24
N THR A 438 -33.82 1.52 13.15
CA THR A 438 -34.81 1.32 12.09
C THR A 438 -34.16 1.36 10.72
N SER A 439 -34.82 0.83 9.71
CA SER A 439 -34.44 0.91 8.31
C SER A 439 -35.66 1.18 7.43
N THR A 440 -35.50 1.97 6.39
CA THR A 440 -36.50 2.11 5.33
C THR A 440 -36.46 0.93 4.35
N ALA A 441 -35.38 0.14 4.37
CA ALA A 441 -35.15 -0.97 3.47
C ALA A 441 -35.89 -2.25 3.87
N PHE A 442 -36.05 -2.50 5.19
CA PHE A 442 -36.72 -3.69 5.72
C PHE A 442 -37.23 -3.45 7.16
N LYS A 443 -38.21 -4.25 7.59
CA LYS A 443 -38.67 -4.24 8.98
C LYS A 443 -37.86 -5.21 9.83
N HIS A 444 -37.84 -4.98 11.15
CA HIS A 444 -37.17 -5.91 12.08
C HIS A 444 -37.70 -7.36 11.88
N ASN A 445 -36.80 -8.30 11.70
CA ASN A 445 -37.05 -9.70 11.30
C ASN A 445 -37.68 -9.87 9.90
N GLY A 446 -37.79 -8.81 9.10
CA GLY A 446 -38.32 -8.85 7.74
C GLY A 446 -37.27 -9.26 6.70
N ALA A 447 -37.74 -9.55 5.48
CA ALA A 447 -36.88 -9.87 4.35
C ALA A 447 -36.12 -8.62 3.87
N MET A 448 -34.83 -8.78 3.63
CA MET A 448 -34.01 -7.77 3.00
C MET A 448 -34.13 -7.87 1.47
N PRO A 449 -34.37 -6.76 0.75
CA PRO A 449 -34.34 -6.75 -0.71
C PRO A 449 -32.99 -7.19 -1.30
N MET A 450 -33.04 -7.84 -2.46
CA MET A 450 -31.90 -8.44 -3.13
C MET A 450 -30.78 -7.43 -3.43
N LYS A 451 -31.10 -6.14 -3.69
CA LYS A 451 -30.13 -5.09 -3.99
C LYS A 451 -29.07 -4.89 -2.88
N TYR A 452 -29.38 -5.29 -1.64
CA TYR A 452 -28.46 -5.19 -0.50
C TYR A 452 -27.56 -6.42 -0.34
N SER A 453 -27.73 -7.43 -1.19
CA SER A 453 -26.97 -8.68 -1.16
C SER A 453 -25.87 -8.71 -2.23
N GLU A 454 -24.86 -9.55 -2.02
CA GLU A 454 -23.80 -9.84 -2.99
C GLU A 454 -24.29 -10.60 -4.26
N TYR A 455 -25.58 -10.89 -4.33
CA TYR A 455 -26.21 -11.44 -5.53
C TYR A 455 -26.76 -10.35 -6.47
N ALA A 456 -26.72 -9.08 -6.04
CA ALA A 456 -27.10 -7.90 -6.82
C ALA A 456 -26.08 -6.77 -6.60
N ASP A 457 -26.54 -5.56 -6.18
CA ASP A 457 -25.71 -4.37 -6.10
C ASP A 457 -24.76 -4.35 -4.89
N GLY A 458 -25.04 -5.17 -3.85
CA GLY A 458 -24.20 -5.26 -2.65
C GLY A 458 -24.11 -3.98 -1.82
N ILE A 459 -25.04 -3.02 -1.99
CA ILE A 459 -25.01 -1.72 -1.30
C ILE A 459 -25.55 -1.85 0.13
N SER A 460 -25.03 -1.03 1.06
CA SER A 460 -25.57 -1.00 2.43
C SER A 460 -26.98 -0.43 2.48
N PRO A 461 -27.89 -0.98 3.32
CA PRO A 461 -29.23 -0.41 3.52
C PRO A 461 -29.16 0.86 4.36
N ALA A 462 -30.11 1.78 4.13
CA ALA A 462 -30.28 2.94 4.98
C ALA A 462 -30.63 2.51 6.41
N LEU A 463 -29.95 3.10 7.39
CA LEU A 463 -30.16 2.88 8.82
C LEU A 463 -30.45 4.21 9.50
N ALA A 464 -31.35 4.19 10.50
CA ALA A 464 -31.59 5.32 11.38
C ALA A 464 -31.71 4.83 12.82
N TRP A 465 -31.31 5.68 13.78
CA TRP A 465 -31.41 5.36 15.21
C TRP A 465 -31.78 6.58 16.07
N THR A 466 -32.29 6.30 17.26
CA THR A 466 -32.58 7.38 18.20
C THR A 466 -31.31 7.97 18.80
N ALA A 467 -31.24 9.30 18.90
CA ALA A 467 -30.15 9.97 19.58
C ALA A 467 -30.08 9.56 21.06
N VAL A 468 -28.85 9.33 21.54
CA VAL A 468 -28.59 9.05 22.96
C VAL A 468 -27.96 10.29 23.61
N PRO A 469 -28.51 10.82 24.71
CA PRO A 469 -27.91 11.94 25.42
C PRO A 469 -26.46 11.65 25.83
N ASN A 470 -25.59 12.65 25.70
CA ASN A 470 -24.17 12.58 26.00
C ASN A 470 -23.33 11.65 25.08
N ALA A 471 -23.92 11.14 24.00
CA ALA A 471 -23.10 10.45 23.00
C ALA A 471 -22.12 11.42 22.34
N GLN A 472 -20.88 11.00 22.21
CA GLN A 472 -19.84 11.70 21.43
C GLN A 472 -19.65 11.07 20.06
N SER A 473 -19.94 9.78 19.94
CA SER A 473 -19.91 9.06 18.66
C SER A 473 -20.84 7.85 18.69
N TYR A 474 -21.06 7.25 17.49
CA TYR A 474 -21.70 5.95 17.35
C TYR A 474 -20.78 4.97 16.63
N ALA A 475 -21.03 3.66 16.86
CA ALA A 475 -20.42 2.57 16.12
C ALA A 475 -21.50 1.61 15.59
N ILE A 476 -21.22 0.94 14.46
CA ILE A 476 -22.07 -0.07 13.84
C ILE A 476 -21.27 -1.35 13.69
N VAL A 477 -21.88 -2.49 14.06
CA VAL A 477 -21.36 -3.84 13.78
C VAL A 477 -22.48 -4.66 13.17
N MET A 478 -22.27 -5.15 11.93
CA MET A 478 -23.22 -6.05 11.27
C MET A 478 -22.66 -7.46 11.27
N GLU A 479 -23.45 -8.42 11.77
CA GLU A 479 -23.03 -9.81 11.95
C GLU A 479 -24.10 -10.79 11.50
N ASP A 480 -23.66 -11.93 10.94
CA ASP A 480 -24.48 -13.10 10.58
C ASP A 480 -24.09 -14.28 11.48
N PRO A 481 -24.92 -14.64 12.47
CA PRO A 481 -24.67 -15.79 13.34
C PRO A 481 -25.00 -17.14 12.70
N ASP A 482 -25.61 -17.15 11.52
CA ASP A 482 -26.07 -18.36 10.82
C ASP A 482 -25.04 -18.83 9.77
N ALA A 483 -24.02 -18.01 9.46
CA ALA A 483 -22.94 -18.33 8.52
C ALA A 483 -22.05 -19.50 9.00
N LYS A 484 -21.51 -20.27 8.05
CA LYS A 484 -20.59 -21.40 8.29
C LYS A 484 -19.32 -21.18 7.46
N PRO A 485 -18.11 -21.61 7.93
CA PRO A 485 -17.79 -22.28 9.22
C PRO A 485 -17.52 -21.32 10.37
N GLN A 486 -17.34 -20.02 10.13
CA GLN A 486 -17.01 -19.02 11.15
C GLN A 486 -18.25 -18.29 11.64
N LEU A 487 -18.46 -18.27 12.95
CA LEU A 487 -19.62 -17.67 13.58
C LEU A 487 -19.19 -16.67 14.67
N PRO A 488 -19.73 -15.43 14.69
CA PRO A 488 -20.53 -14.85 13.61
C PRO A 488 -19.66 -14.36 12.44
N PHE A 489 -20.21 -14.38 11.24
CA PHE A 489 -19.58 -13.72 10.10
C PHE A 489 -19.81 -12.20 10.23
N VAL A 490 -18.72 -11.43 10.23
CA VAL A 490 -18.77 -9.97 10.32
C VAL A 490 -18.93 -9.38 8.93
N HIS A 491 -20.03 -8.67 8.70
CA HIS A 491 -20.38 -8.06 7.41
C HIS A 491 -19.98 -6.59 7.31
N TRP A 492 -20.01 -5.86 8.45
CA TRP A 492 -19.68 -4.44 8.47
C TRP A 492 -19.22 -4.00 9.86
N VAL A 493 -18.18 -3.16 9.92
CA VAL A 493 -17.75 -2.48 11.14
C VAL A 493 -17.51 -1.02 10.79
N ALA A 494 -18.16 -0.09 11.49
CA ALA A 494 -17.96 1.35 11.34
C ALA A 494 -17.98 2.01 12.71
N TRP A 495 -17.16 3.05 12.93
CA TRP A 495 -17.10 3.77 14.20
C TRP A 495 -16.74 5.23 14.00
N ASN A 496 -16.74 6.00 15.08
CA ASN A 496 -16.57 7.45 15.09
C ASN A 496 -17.62 8.18 14.23
N ILE A 497 -18.84 7.59 14.09
CA ILE A 497 -19.95 8.29 13.47
C ILE A 497 -20.29 9.46 14.39
N PRO A 498 -20.30 10.72 13.90
CA PRO A 498 -20.51 11.90 14.73
C PRO A 498 -21.83 11.87 15.53
N ALA A 499 -21.83 12.40 16.74
CA ALA A 499 -23.00 12.37 17.65
C ALA A 499 -24.28 13.02 17.08
N ASN A 500 -24.14 13.98 16.19
CA ASN A 500 -25.24 14.64 15.48
C ASN A 500 -25.76 13.85 14.26
N VAL A 501 -25.10 12.76 13.90
CA VAL A 501 -25.51 11.85 12.81
C VAL A 501 -26.26 10.69 13.42
N THR A 502 -27.57 10.60 13.14
CA THR A 502 -28.46 9.53 13.61
C THR A 502 -29.04 8.71 12.49
N SER A 503 -28.50 8.85 11.29
CA SER A 503 -28.87 8.02 10.14
C SER A 503 -27.73 7.93 9.13
N LEU A 504 -27.70 6.82 8.37
CA LEU A 504 -26.85 6.63 7.19
C LEU A 504 -27.74 6.30 6.00
N PRO A 505 -27.44 6.80 4.79
CA PRO A 505 -28.22 6.52 3.58
C PRO A 505 -27.98 5.10 3.05
N ASP A 506 -28.75 4.69 2.04
CA ASP A 506 -28.41 3.55 1.19
C ASP A 506 -27.05 3.78 0.51
N GLY A 507 -26.23 2.73 0.40
CA GLY A 507 -24.99 2.77 -0.37
C GLY A 507 -23.87 3.61 0.28
N VAL A 508 -23.66 3.46 1.59
CA VAL A 508 -22.46 4.01 2.26
C VAL A 508 -21.21 3.52 1.53
N GLN A 509 -20.33 4.44 1.20
CA GLN A 509 -19.11 4.15 0.44
C GLN A 509 -18.23 3.11 1.15
N GLU A 510 -17.70 2.15 0.40
CA GLU A 510 -16.77 1.13 0.91
C GLU A 510 -15.34 1.67 1.03
N GLN A 511 -15.17 2.77 1.75
CA GLN A 511 -13.88 3.42 1.98
C GLN A 511 -13.47 3.29 3.45
N PRO A 512 -12.17 3.20 3.76
CA PRO A 512 -11.71 3.12 5.14
C PRO A 512 -12.10 4.31 6.01
N ARG A 513 -12.28 5.47 5.36
CA ARG A 513 -12.77 6.70 5.97
C ARG A 513 -13.80 7.33 5.05
N LEU A 514 -14.97 7.65 5.60
CA LEU A 514 -16.00 8.33 4.82
C LEU A 514 -15.72 9.83 4.71
N THR A 515 -16.08 10.38 3.57
CA THR A 515 -16.14 11.83 3.37
C THR A 515 -17.46 12.39 3.86
N GLU A 516 -18.54 11.60 3.79
CA GLU A 516 -19.87 11.91 4.33
C GLU A 516 -20.49 10.66 4.99
N PRO A 517 -20.82 10.70 6.28
CA PRO A 517 -20.46 11.75 7.27
C PRO A 517 -18.94 11.80 7.52
N GLU A 518 -18.41 13.02 7.60
CA GLU A 518 -16.97 13.21 7.81
C GLU A 518 -16.50 12.60 9.15
N GLY A 519 -15.35 11.92 9.11
CA GLY A 519 -14.69 11.37 10.28
C GLY A 519 -15.08 9.94 10.63
N VAL A 520 -16.07 9.35 9.96
CA VAL A 520 -16.43 7.94 10.14
C VAL A 520 -15.30 7.05 9.60
N LEU A 521 -14.89 6.07 10.39
CA LEU A 521 -13.92 5.05 10.03
C LEU A 521 -14.61 3.72 9.81
N GLN A 522 -14.13 2.92 8.87
CA GLN A 522 -14.63 1.59 8.60
C GLN A 522 -13.54 0.53 8.74
N GLY A 523 -13.95 -0.63 9.27
CA GLY A 523 -13.09 -1.75 9.56
C GLY A 523 -13.20 -2.88 8.56
N ARG A 524 -12.38 -3.90 8.77
CA ARG A 524 -12.40 -5.13 7.97
C ARG A 524 -13.56 -6.04 8.39
N ASN A 525 -14.29 -6.50 7.39
CA ASN A 525 -15.26 -7.59 7.53
C ASN A 525 -14.56 -8.97 7.43
N THR A 526 -15.28 -10.05 7.64
CA THR A 526 -14.74 -11.43 7.59
C THR A 526 -14.16 -11.81 6.20
N ARG A 527 -14.58 -11.14 5.13
CA ARG A 527 -13.99 -11.34 3.79
C ARG A 527 -12.65 -10.63 3.61
N GLY A 528 -12.25 -9.81 4.59
CA GLY A 528 -11.02 -9.03 4.55
C GLY A 528 -11.14 -7.71 3.77
N SER A 529 -12.33 -7.38 3.24
CA SER A 529 -12.60 -6.07 2.64
C SER A 529 -13.04 -5.06 3.70
N THR A 530 -12.94 -3.77 3.39
CA THR A 530 -13.38 -2.67 4.26
C THR A 530 -14.79 -2.24 3.89
N GLY A 531 -15.59 -1.89 4.91
CA GLY A 531 -16.95 -1.42 4.71
C GLY A 531 -17.98 -2.55 4.70
N TYR A 532 -19.14 -2.24 4.11
CA TYR A 532 -20.24 -3.17 4.04
C TYR A 532 -19.97 -4.31 3.05
N TYR A 533 -20.26 -5.54 3.45
CA TYR A 533 -20.32 -6.72 2.61
C TYR A 533 -21.74 -7.30 2.72
N GLY A 534 -22.44 -7.39 1.63
CA GLY A 534 -23.85 -7.78 1.61
C GLY A 534 -24.08 -9.24 2.00
N PRO A 535 -25.33 -9.59 2.36
CA PRO A 535 -25.77 -10.97 2.52
C PRO A 535 -25.38 -11.87 1.33
N ARG A 536 -24.75 -13.02 1.62
CA ARG A 536 -24.41 -14.01 0.59
C ARG A 536 -24.57 -15.44 1.12
N PRO A 537 -25.75 -15.83 1.65
CA PRO A 537 -25.99 -17.20 2.07
C PRO A 537 -25.97 -18.13 0.85
N PRO A 538 -25.51 -19.39 0.97
CA PRO A 538 -25.57 -20.35 -0.13
C PRO A 538 -26.99 -20.50 -0.67
N ALA A 539 -27.13 -20.60 -2.01
CA ALA A 539 -28.42 -20.74 -2.65
C ALA A 539 -29.14 -22.04 -2.20
N GLY A 540 -30.39 -21.92 -1.78
CA GLY A 540 -31.17 -23.04 -1.30
C GLY A 540 -31.07 -23.31 0.21
N GLU A 541 -30.23 -22.60 0.96
CA GLU A 541 -30.22 -22.64 2.43
C GLU A 541 -31.36 -21.81 3.03
N ALA A 542 -31.67 -22.08 4.30
CA ALA A 542 -32.61 -21.26 5.07
C ALA A 542 -32.14 -19.81 5.17
N ALA A 543 -33.10 -18.89 5.36
CA ALA A 543 -32.75 -17.48 5.49
C ALA A 543 -31.80 -17.25 6.69
N HIS A 544 -30.70 -16.60 6.44
CA HIS A 544 -29.75 -16.13 7.46
C HIS A 544 -30.25 -14.82 8.08
N ARG A 545 -29.86 -14.55 9.33
CA ARG A 545 -30.18 -13.36 10.10
C ARG A 545 -28.98 -12.41 10.11
N TYR A 546 -29.22 -11.19 9.70
CA TYR A 546 -28.23 -10.14 9.64
C TYR A 546 -28.54 -9.11 10.73
N HIS A 547 -27.69 -9.05 11.76
CA HIS A 547 -27.85 -8.20 12.94
C HIS A 547 -27.10 -6.89 12.73
N PHE A 548 -27.81 -5.79 12.48
CA PHE A 548 -27.26 -4.44 12.42
C PHE A 548 -27.30 -3.85 13.83
N GLN A 549 -26.18 -3.87 14.53
CA GLN A 549 -26.04 -3.46 15.92
C GLN A 549 -25.43 -2.06 15.98
N VAL A 550 -26.08 -1.12 16.65
CA VAL A 550 -25.64 0.27 16.82
C VAL A 550 -25.33 0.53 18.28
N PHE A 551 -24.18 1.15 18.54
CA PHE A 551 -23.68 1.48 19.86
C PHE A 551 -23.48 2.99 19.96
N ALA A 552 -24.02 3.62 21.00
CA ALA A 552 -23.72 5.00 21.38
C ALA A 552 -22.56 5.01 22.36
N LEU A 553 -21.58 5.87 22.12
CA LEU A 553 -20.34 5.95 22.88
C LEU A 553 -20.16 7.35 23.49
N ASP A 554 -19.63 7.43 24.71
CA ASP A 554 -19.26 8.68 25.37
C ASP A 554 -17.85 9.19 24.97
N ALA A 555 -17.24 8.57 24.00
CA ALA A 555 -15.94 8.93 23.44
C ALA A 555 -15.88 8.72 21.92
N LYS A 556 -14.90 9.30 21.26
CA LYS A 556 -14.39 8.83 19.98
C LYS A 556 -13.36 7.76 20.24
N LEU A 557 -13.41 6.67 19.46
CA LEU A 557 -12.47 5.56 19.60
C LEU A 557 -11.14 5.92 18.92
N ASP A 558 -10.04 5.73 19.64
CA ASP A 558 -8.68 5.82 19.07
C ASP A 558 -8.27 4.47 18.50
N VAL A 559 -8.95 4.07 17.42
CA VAL A 559 -8.71 2.83 16.70
C VAL A 559 -8.43 3.16 15.25
N PRO A 560 -7.32 2.66 14.66
CA PRO A 560 -7.00 2.94 13.26
C PRO A 560 -8.05 2.33 12.34
N PHE A 561 -8.30 2.97 11.19
CA PHE A 561 -9.13 2.39 10.14
C PHE A 561 -8.60 1.00 9.73
N GLY A 562 -9.47 0.15 9.19
CA GLY A 562 -9.13 -1.23 8.84
C GLY A 562 -8.98 -2.15 10.06
N ALA A 563 -9.23 -1.66 11.28
CA ALA A 563 -9.37 -2.50 12.45
C ALA A 563 -10.48 -3.53 12.24
N ASP A 564 -10.32 -4.70 12.83
CA ASP A 564 -11.36 -5.71 12.82
C ASP A 564 -12.39 -5.48 13.95
N ARG A 565 -13.43 -6.31 13.94
CA ARG A 565 -14.50 -6.27 14.93
C ARG A 565 -13.96 -6.31 16.37
N ASP A 566 -13.05 -7.23 16.69
CA ASP A 566 -12.61 -7.43 18.08
C ASP A 566 -11.74 -6.28 18.59
N GLN A 567 -10.97 -5.65 17.71
CA GLN A 567 -10.21 -4.44 18.03
C GLN A 567 -11.13 -3.25 18.33
N VAL A 568 -12.21 -3.10 17.53
CA VAL A 568 -13.21 -2.04 17.77
C VAL A 568 -13.98 -2.31 19.07
N LEU A 569 -14.40 -3.57 19.33
CA LEU A 569 -15.08 -3.93 20.57
C LEU A 569 -14.19 -3.70 21.80
N ALA A 570 -12.92 -4.06 21.72
CA ALA A 570 -11.98 -3.82 22.81
C ALA A 570 -11.85 -2.32 23.14
N ALA A 571 -11.82 -1.46 22.12
CA ALA A 571 -11.79 -0.01 22.30
C ALA A 571 -13.11 0.58 22.81
N MET A 572 -14.24 -0.11 22.60
CA MET A 572 -15.55 0.30 23.12
C MET A 572 -15.74 -0.02 24.61
N GLN A 573 -14.86 -0.83 25.19
CA GLN A 573 -14.98 -1.26 26.59
C GLN A 573 -15.01 -0.07 27.55
N GLY A 574 -16.09 0.05 28.31
CA GLY A 574 -16.31 1.13 29.28
C GLY A 574 -16.87 2.42 28.68
N HIS A 575 -16.99 2.50 27.35
CA HIS A 575 -17.49 3.70 26.64
C HIS A 575 -18.91 3.57 26.10
N VAL A 576 -19.55 2.38 26.17
CA VAL A 576 -20.91 2.17 25.66
C VAL A 576 -21.92 2.76 26.64
N ILE A 577 -22.71 3.74 26.18
CA ILE A 577 -23.78 4.39 26.95
C ILE A 577 -25.20 4.08 26.43
N GLY A 578 -25.30 3.45 25.28
CA GLY A 578 -26.55 2.98 24.72
C GLY A 578 -26.30 2.00 23.57
N LYS A 579 -27.23 1.08 23.36
CA LYS A 579 -27.15 0.11 22.27
C LYS A 579 -28.53 -0.34 21.79
N GLY A 580 -28.61 -0.74 20.51
CA GLY A 580 -29.79 -1.25 19.87
C GLY A 580 -29.49 -2.00 18.58
N GLU A 581 -30.48 -2.74 18.07
CA GLU A 581 -30.30 -3.47 16.82
C GLU A 581 -31.57 -3.52 15.97
N ILE A 582 -31.36 -3.71 14.66
CA ILE A 582 -32.39 -4.19 13.74
C ILE A 582 -31.89 -5.45 13.04
N VAL A 583 -32.74 -6.45 12.88
CA VAL A 583 -32.41 -7.73 12.24
C VAL A 583 -33.12 -7.82 10.89
N GLY A 584 -32.34 -8.01 9.81
CA GLY A 584 -32.85 -8.37 8.50
C GLY A 584 -32.70 -9.87 8.23
N LYS A 585 -33.53 -10.44 7.36
CA LYS A 585 -33.39 -11.83 6.90
C LYS A 585 -33.17 -11.86 5.39
N TYR A 586 -32.25 -12.70 4.95
CA TYR A 586 -32.03 -12.92 3.52
C TYR A 586 -31.78 -14.40 3.22
N ALA A 587 -32.41 -14.88 2.16
CA ALA A 587 -32.17 -16.19 1.57
C ALA A 587 -32.04 -16.06 0.06
N GLN A 588 -31.12 -16.78 -0.54
CA GLN A 588 -31.03 -16.89 -1.98
C GLN A 588 -31.80 -18.10 -2.47
N SER A 589 -32.81 -17.86 -3.33
CA SER A 589 -33.55 -18.95 -4.00
C SER A 589 -32.64 -19.74 -4.94
N GLN A 590 -32.98 -21.02 -5.19
CA GLN A 590 -32.19 -21.85 -6.11
C GLN A 590 -32.23 -21.28 -7.53
N LYS A 591 -31.09 -20.74 -7.94
CA LYS A 591 -30.71 -20.14 -9.21
C LYS A 591 -30.83 -18.60 -9.23
N PRO A 592 -29.70 -17.88 -9.41
CA PRO A 592 -29.77 -16.49 -9.83
C PRO A 592 -30.43 -16.42 -11.22
N PRO A 593 -31.22 -15.41 -11.54
CA PRO A 593 -31.67 -15.19 -12.90
C PRO A 593 -30.46 -15.02 -13.81
N LYS A 594 -30.55 -15.62 -15.01
CA LYS A 594 -29.53 -15.55 -16.07
C LYS A 594 -29.38 -14.13 -16.58
#